data_57d61ed034998ecb269883d948d6c731
#
_entry.id   57d61ed034998ecb269883d948d6c731
#
_cell.length_a   1.000
_cell.length_b   1.000
_cell.length_c   1.000
_cell.angle_alpha   90.00
_cell.angle_beta   90.00
_cell.angle_gamma   90.00
#
_symmetry.space_group_name_H-M   'P 1'
#
loop_
_entity.id
_entity.type
_entity.pdbx_description
1 polymer ?
#
loop_
_entity_poly.entity_id
_entity_poly.type
_entity_poly.pdbx_seq_one_letter_code
_entity_poly.pdbx_strand_id
1 'polypeptide(L)'
;MPSAPQALATGKPFIGVNHLEGHALSPRLGEPVDFPYLLLLVSGGHCQFIRVEGLGRYHRLGSTIDDAVGEAFDKTAKTLGLGFPGGPAVEKCALNGDPTAIAFPRPLLDRPGLDMSFAGLKTAVLREAQSRELTADALA
;
A
#
# COMPACT_ATOMS: atom_id res chain seq x y z
N MET A 1 -4.51 -19.33 11.96
CA MET A 1 -5.95 -19.43 12.29
C MET A 1 -6.51 -20.67 11.57
N PRO A 2 -7.41 -21.44 12.20
CA PRO A 2 -8.01 -22.60 11.52
C PRO A 2 -8.79 -22.12 10.29
N SER A 3 -8.66 -22.85 9.20
CA SER A 3 -9.42 -22.60 7.97
C SER A 3 -10.86 -23.10 8.10
N ALA A 4 -11.77 -22.66 7.22
CA ALA A 4 -13.14 -23.18 7.20
C ALA A 4 -13.21 -24.72 7.10
N PRO A 5 -12.39 -25.40 6.29
CA PRO A 5 -12.32 -26.87 6.27
C PRO A 5 -11.92 -27.49 7.61
N GLN A 6 -10.97 -26.89 8.35
CA GLN A 6 -10.56 -27.38 9.67
C GLN A 6 -11.67 -27.20 10.72
N ALA A 7 -12.38 -26.09 10.68
CA ALA A 7 -13.53 -25.88 11.56
C ALA A 7 -14.64 -26.91 11.31
N LEU A 8 -14.93 -27.18 10.03
CA LEU A 8 -15.91 -28.18 9.62
C LEU A 8 -15.49 -29.59 10.09
N ALA A 9 -14.23 -29.99 9.89
CA ALA A 9 -13.70 -31.29 10.28
C ALA A 9 -13.68 -31.50 11.80
N THR A 10 -13.58 -30.42 12.58
CA THR A 10 -13.51 -30.50 14.06
C THR A 10 -14.84 -30.16 14.77
N GLY A 11 -15.90 -29.87 14.00
CA GLY A 11 -17.20 -29.48 14.55
C GLY A 11 -17.20 -28.16 15.33
N LYS A 12 -16.15 -27.33 15.15
CA LYS A 12 -16.04 -26.04 15.83
C LYS A 12 -16.78 -24.93 15.07
N PRO A 13 -17.38 -23.96 15.76
CA PRO A 13 -18.00 -22.83 15.11
C PRO A 13 -16.96 -22.02 14.33
N PHE A 14 -17.35 -21.54 13.14
CA PHE A 14 -16.53 -20.72 12.27
C PHE A 14 -17.23 -19.40 11.97
N ILE A 15 -16.54 -18.31 12.24
CA ILE A 15 -17.02 -16.96 11.94
C ILE A 15 -16.09 -16.38 10.86
N GLY A 16 -16.65 -16.16 9.67
CA GLY A 16 -15.95 -15.47 8.60
C GLY A 16 -15.91 -13.96 8.86
N VAL A 17 -14.71 -13.38 8.91
CA VAL A 17 -14.51 -11.93 9.02
C VAL A 17 -13.89 -11.42 7.73
N ASN A 18 -14.43 -10.34 7.17
CA ASN A 18 -13.85 -9.71 6.00
C ASN A 18 -12.50 -9.07 6.38
N HIS A 19 -11.45 -9.43 5.64
CA HIS A 19 -10.10 -8.94 5.90
C HIS A 19 -9.99 -7.40 5.83
N LEU A 20 -10.61 -6.79 4.82
CA LEU A 20 -10.58 -5.34 4.64
C LEU A 20 -11.42 -4.62 5.72
N GLU A 21 -12.50 -5.23 6.20
CA GLU A 21 -13.27 -4.71 7.33
C GLU A 21 -12.44 -4.75 8.61
N GLY A 22 -11.65 -5.80 8.83
CA GLY A 22 -10.71 -5.87 9.93
C GLY A 22 -9.71 -4.71 9.90
N HIS A 23 -9.16 -4.38 8.72
CA HIS A 23 -8.31 -3.20 8.55
C HIS A 23 -9.09 -1.89 8.77
N ALA A 24 -10.30 -1.79 8.24
CA ALA A 24 -11.12 -0.58 8.38
C ALA A 24 -11.45 -0.24 9.84
N LEU A 25 -11.61 -1.24 10.68
CA LEU A 25 -11.98 -1.07 12.08
C LEU A 25 -10.80 -1.06 13.05
N SER A 26 -9.59 -1.45 12.60
CA SER A 26 -8.40 -1.53 13.44
C SER A 26 -8.02 -0.22 14.15
N PRO A 27 -8.20 1.00 13.58
CA PRO A 27 -7.92 2.23 14.30
C PRO A 27 -8.73 2.38 15.61
N ARG A 28 -9.89 1.73 15.69
CA ARG A 28 -10.78 1.77 16.87
C ARG A 28 -10.37 0.81 17.99
N LEU A 29 -9.32 0.02 17.79
CA LEU A 29 -8.80 -0.88 18.83
C LEU A 29 -7.92 -0.15 19.85
N GLY A 30 -7.27 0.94 19.45
CA GLY A 30 -6.37 1.71 20.31
C GLY A 30 -7.04 2.92 20.92
N GLU A 31 -7.66 3.76 20.11
CA GLU A 31 -8.32 4.99 20.53
C GLU A 31 -9.74 5.07 19.96
N PRO A 32 -10.67 5.73 20.66
CA PRO A 32 -12.01 5.93 20.15
C PRO A 32 -11.97 6.85 18.93
N VAL A 33 -12.28 6.28 17.77
CA VAL A 33 -12.46 7.03 16.52
C VAL A 33 -13.95 7.00 16.21
N ASP A 34 -14.59 8.17 16.20
CA ASP A 34 -16.00 8.29 15.90
C ASP A 34 -16.30 8.15 14.40
N PHE A 35 -17.47 7.63 14.10
CA PHE A 35 -18.00 7.62 12.75
C PHE A 35 -18.63 8.98 12.37
N PRO A 36 -18.60 9.41 11.11
CA PRO A 36 -17.82 8.82 10.01
C PRO A 36 -16.34 9.23 10.07
N TYR A 37 -15.45 8.39 9.54
CA TYR A 37 -14.04 8.76 9.33
C TYR A 37 -13.55 8.34 7.94
N LEU A 38 -12.48 9.00 7.49
CA LEU A 38 -11.78 8.65 6.26
C LEU A 38 -10.67 7.66 6.59
N LEU A 39 -10.67 6.53 5.90
CA LEU A 39 -9.62 5.53 5.94
C LEU A 39 -8.79 5.58 4.67
N LEU A 40 -7.49 5.70 4.78
CA LEU A 40 -6.55 5.33 3.73
C LEU A 40 -6.06 3.91 4.01
N LEU A 41 -6.58 2.95 3.26
CA LEU A 41 -6.16 1.56 3.31
C LEU A 41 -4.97 1.36 2.37
N VAL A 42 -3.81 1.04 2.92
CA VAL A 42 -2.55 0.85 2.19
C VAL A 42 -1.93 -0.48 2.55
N SER A 43 -1.68 -1.31 1.56
CA SER A 43 -1.01 -2.61 1.72
C SER A 43 -0.24 -3.00 0.46
N GLY A 44 0.35 -4.21 0.46
CA GLY A 44 0.99 -4.79 -0.73
C GLY A 44 0.04 -5.03 -1.90
N GLY A 45 -1.26 -5.23 -1.65
CA GLY A 45 -2.27 -5.53 -2.68
C GLY A 45 -3.43 -4.55 -2.77
N HIS A 46 -3.54 -3.62 -1.82
CA HIS A 46 -4.67 -2.68 -1.76
C HIS A 46 -4.18 -1.25 -1.52
N CYS A 47 -4.78 -0.30 -2.22
CA CYS A 47 -4.60 1.12 -1.97
C CYS A 47 -5.93 1.82 -2.28
N GLN A 48 -6.67 2.26 -1.22
CA GLN A 48 -8.04 2.76 -1.35
C GLN A 48 -8.32 3.86 -0.33
N PHE A 49 -9.09 4.86 -0.76
CA PHE A 49 -9.78 5.78 0.14
C PHE A 49 -11.18 5.27 0.42
N ILE A 50 -11.51 5.10 1.69
CA ILE A 50 -12.80 4.56 2.14
C ILE A 50 -13.39 5.50 3.19
N ARG A 51 -14.63 5.94 3.00
CA ARG A 51 -15.42 6.58 4.03
C ARG A 51 -16.12 5.50 4.86
N VAL A 52 -15.76 5.43 6.12
CA VAL A 52 -16.32 4.48 7.09
C VAL A 52 -17.44 5.19 7.86
N GLU A 53 -18.68 4.82 7.60
CA GLU A 53 -19.87 5.46 8.20
C GLU A 53 -20.41 4.68 9.42
N GLY A 54 -19.96 3.46 9.59
CA GLY A 54 -20.39 2.57 10.67
C GLY A 54 -19.98 1.14 10.37
N LEU A 55 -20.27 0.23 11.29
CA LEU A 55 -20.07 -1.20 11.07
C LEU A 55 -20.87 -1.67 9.86
N GLY A 56 -20.21 -2.35 8.92
CA GLY A 56 -20.83 -2.82 7.67
C GLY A 56 -21.20 -1.71 6.67
N ARG A 57 -20.89 -0.45 6.94
CA ARG A 57 -21.23 0.69 6.06
C ARG A 57 -19.97 1.40 5.58
N TYR A 58 -19.55 1.04 4.37
CA TYR A 58 -18.31 1.50 3.76
C TYR A 58 -18.57 2.05 2.36
N HIS A 59 -18.04 3.23 2.09
CA HIS A 59 -18.07 3.84 0.76
C HIS A 59 -16.65 4.03 0.25
N ARG A 60 -16.30 3.30 -0.81
CA ARG A 60 -15.04 3.49 -1.51
C ARG A 60 -15.10 4.79 -2.31
N LEU A 61 -14.23 5.74 -1.98
CA LEU A 61 -14.15 7.04 -2.62
C LEU A 61 -13.17 7.06 -3.79
N GLY A 62 -12.14 6.22 -3.73
CA GLY A 62 -11.14 6.04 -4.77
C GLY A 62 -10.26 4.84 -4.50
N SER A 63 -9.57 4.36 -5.50
CA SER A 63 -8.62 3.24 -5.39
C SER A 63 -7.47 3.40 -6.37
N THR A 64 -6.42 2.60 -6.19
CA THR A 64 -5.45 2.48 -7.28
C THR A 64 -6.09 1.85 -8.52
N ILE A 65 -5.76 2.40 -9.69
CA ILE A 65 -6.21 1.89 -10.98
C ILE A 65 -5.21 0.90 -11.60
N ASP A 66 -4.06 0.74 -10.96
CA ASP A 66 -2.97 -0.12 -11.41
C ASP A 66 -2.26 -0.79 -10.21
N ASP A 67 -0.97 -0.59 -10.01
CA ASP A 67 -0.21 -1.17 -8.91
C ASP A 67 -0.69 -0.62 -7.54
N ALA A 68 -0.70 -1.43 -6.50
CA ALA A 68 -0.79 -0.92 -5.13
C ALA A 68 0.52 -0.24 -4.72
N VAL A 69 0.47 0.70 -3.77
CA VAL A 69 1.68 1.44 -3.35
C VAL A 69 2.74 0.52 -2.75
N GLY A 70 2.35 -0.48 -1.95
CA GLY A 70 3.29 -1.46 -1.40
C GLY A 70 3.97 -2.29 -2.50
N GLU A 71 3.20 -2.69 -3.52
CA GLU A 71 3.74 -3.36 -4.71
C GLU A 71 4.72 -2.45 -5.48
N ALA A 72 4.43 -1.15 -5.58
CA ALA A 72 5.34 -0.19 -6.20
C ALA A 72 6.66 -0.07 -5.41
N PHE A 73 6.62 -0.07 -4.08
CA PHE A 73 7.81 -0.13 -3.22
C PHE A 73 8.61 -1.41 -3.42
N ASP A 74 7.96 -2.57 -3.43
CA ASP A 74 8.63 -3.86 -3.63
C ASP A 74 9.32 -3.93 -5.00
N LYS A 75 8.64 -3.46 -6.05
CA LYS A 75 9.20 -3.40 -7.41
C LYS A 75 10.36 -2.40 -7.52
N THR A 76 10.26 -1.26 -6.83
CA THR A 76 11.35 -0.28 -6.74
C THR A 76 12.57 -0.88 -6.04
N ALA A 77 12.37 -1.49 -4.87
CA ALA A 77 13.45 -2.14 -4.13
C ALA A 77 14.13 -3.22 -4.98
N LYS A 78 13.35 -4.04 -5.68
CA LYS A 78 13.88 -5.06 -6.58
C LYS A 78 14.71 -4.45 -7.71
N THR A 79 14.24 -3.34 -8.31
CA THR A 79 14.98 -2.63 -9.37
C THR A 79 16.32 -2.11 -8.90
N LEU A 80 16.37 -1.60 -7.65
CA LEU A 80 17.57 -1.05 -7.04
C LEU A 80 18.44 -2.10 -6.32
N GLY A 81 18.03 -3.38 -6.30
CA GLY A 81 18.77 -4.44 -5.62
C GLY A 81 18.74 -4.38 -4.08
N LEU A 82 17.80 -3.64 -3.49
CA LEU A 82 17.74 -3.40 -2.03
C LEU A 82 17.16 -4.56 -1.21
N GLY A 83 16.59 -5.59 -1.84
CA GLY A 83 16.02 -6.76 -1.16
C GLY A 83 14.53 -6.62 -0.82
N PHE A 84 14.06 -7.49 0.10
CA PHE A 84 12.65 -7.61 0.50
C PHE A 84 12.55 -7.70 2.03
N PRO A 85 11.51 -7.11 2.66
CA PRO A 85 10.39 -6.35 2.07
C PRO A 85 10.84 -4.97 1.56
N GLY A 86 10.27 -4.56 0.40
CA GLY A 86 10.75 -3.40 -0.34
C GLY A 86 10.50 -2.07 0.34
N GLY A 87 9.34 -1.88 1.00
CA GLY A 87 9.03 -0.62 1.69
C GLY A 87 10.10 -0.22 2.70
N PRO A 88 10.39 -1.05 3.73
CA PRO A 88 11.45 -0.76 4.71
C PRO A 88 12.85 -0.62 4.09
N ALA A 89 13.14 -1.39 3.02
CA ALA A 89 14.44 -1.31 2.36
C ALA A 89 14.64 0.03 1.64
N VAL A 90 13.62 0.50 0.91
CA VAL A 90 13.63 1.82 0.26
C VAL A 90 13.67 2.94 1.29
N GLU A 91 12.87 2.87 2.35
CA GLU A 91 12.86 3.86 3.44
C GLU A 91 14.25 4.01 4.05
N LYS A 92 14.89 2.89 4.43
CA LYS A 92 16.24 2.90 4.98
C LYS A 92 17.27 3.53 4.03
N CYS A 93 17.20 3.18 2.75
CA CYS A 93 18.10 3.75 1.73
C CYS A 93 17.88 5.26 1.57
N ALA A 94 16.63 5.73 1.68
CA ALA A 94 16.25 7.12 1.49
C ALA A 94 16.60 8.05 2.66
N LEU A 95 16.99 7.53 3.85
CA LEU A 95 17.23 8.35 5.05
C LEU A 95 18.24 9.49 4.85
N ASN A 96 19.24 9.28 4.01
CA ASN A 96 20.29 10.27 3.70
C ASN A 96 20.12 10.89 2.31
N GLY A 97 19.02 10.59 1.62
CA GLY A 97 18.74 11.08 0.26
C GLY A 97 18.18 12.50 0.24
N ASP A 98 18.36 13.18 -0.88
CA ASP A 98 17.71 14.45 -1.15
C ASP A 98 16.34 14.18 -1.84
N PRO A 99 15.20 14.44 -1.17
CA PRO A 99 13.88 14.21 -1.74
C PRO A 99 13.55 15.10 -2.94
N THR A 100 14.36 16.11 -3.22
CA THR A 100 14.17 17.06 -4.32
C THR A 100 15.08 16.80 -5.52
N ALA A 101 16.03 15.86 -5.41
CA ALA A 101 17.04 15.57 -6.44
C ALA A 101 16.45 15.12 -7.79
N ILE A 102 15.28 14.48 -7.76
CA ILE A 102 14.60 13.96 -8.95
C ILE A 102 13.12 14.32 -8.89
N ALA A 103 12.64 15.03 -9.90
CA ALA A 103 11.23 15.37 -10.04
C ALA A 103 10.43 14.19 -10.65
N PHE A 104 10.09 13.21 -9.82
CA PHE A 104 9.26 12.10 -10.25
C PHE A 104 7.81 12.52 -10.56
N PRO A 105 7.14 11.86 -11.51
CA PRO A 105 5.75 12.14 -11.82
C PRO A 105 4.84 11.86 -10.62
N ARG A 106 3.79 12.69 -10.50
CA ARG A 106 2.70 12.50 -9.54
C ARG A 106 1.42 12.16 -10.33
N PRO A 107 1.19 10.88 -10.66
CA PRO A 107 0.07 10.49 -11.51
C PRO A 107 -1.27 10.90 -10.91
N LEU A 108 -2.20 11.33 -11.78
CA LEU A 108 -3.58 11.72 -11.45
C LEU A 108 -3.74 12.95 -10.53
N LEU A 109 -2.66 13.65 -10.14
CA LEU A 109 -2.74 14.79 -9.22
C LEU A 109 -3.71 15.89 -9.73
N ASP A 110 -3.70 16.15 -11.05
CA ASP A 110 -4.52 17.21 -11.67
C ASP A 110 -5.85 16.69 -12.23
N ARG A 111 -6.25 15.46 -11.90
CA ARG A 111 -7.51 14.87 -12.33
C ARG A 111 -8.55 14.91 -11.23
N PRO A 112 -9.84 15.10 -11.57
CA PRO A 112 -10.91 15.00 -10.60
C PRO A 112 -11.02 13.56 -10.07
N GLY A 113 -11.46 13.44 -8.79
CA GLY A 113 -11.62 12.15 -8.13
C GLY A 113 -10.49 11.85 -7.14
N LEU A 114 -10.54 10.65 -6.56
CA LEU A 114 -9.61 10.18 -5.53
C LEU A 114 -8.90 8.89 -5.95
N ASP A 115 -8.93 8.57 -7.24
CA ASP A 115 -8.18 7.42 -7.74
C ASP A 115 -6.67 7.72 -7.75
N MET A 116 -5.88 6.68 -7.57
CA MET A 116 -4.43 6.71 -7.50
C MET A 116 -3.83 5.86 -8.61
N SER A 117 -2.58 6.16 -8.99
CA SER A 117 -1.81 5.36 -9.93
C SER A 117 -0.33 5.35 -9.51
N PHE A 118 0.30 4.19 -9.54
CA PHE A 118 1.70 4.01 -9.17
C PHE A 118 2.55 3.38 -10.27
N ALA A 119 1.94 2.81 -11.32
CA ALA A 119 2.67 2.17 -12.42
C ALA A 119 3.57 3.15 -13.18
N GLY A 120 3.09 4.39 -13.40
CA GLY A 120 3.88 5.45 -14.04
C GLY A 120 5.09 5.87 -13.20
N LEU A 121 4.90 6.01 -11.89
CA LEU A 121 5.98 6.31 -10.94
C LEU A 121 7.03 5.19 -10.94
N LYS A 122 6.61 3.94 -10.82
CA LYS A 122 7.50 2.76 -10.91
C LYS A 122 8.35 2.77 -12.19
N THR A 123 7.72 3.05 -13.32
CA THR A 123 8.42 3.10 -14.61
C THR A 123 9.43 4.25 -14.65
N ALA A 124 9.10 5.39 -14.07
CA ALA A 124 10.02 6.53 -13.99
C ALA A 124 11.25 6.20 -13.12
N VAL A 125 11.04 5.55 -11.97
CA VAL A 125 12.13 5.07 -11.10
C VAL A 125 13.03 4.09 -11.85
N LEU A 126 12.46 3.12 -12.57
CA LEU A 126 13.23 2.15 -13.34
C LEU A 126 14.13 2.84 -14.39
N ARG A 127 13.58 3.81 -15.14
CA ARG A 127 14.33 4.55 -16.15
C ARG A 127 15.46 5.36 -15.53
N GLU A 128 15.20 6.02 -14.42
CA GLU A 128 16.20 6.81 -13.71
C GLU A 128 17.32 5.95 -13.15
N ALA A 129 16.97 4.81 -12.55
CA ALA A 129 17.95 3.84 -12.05
C ALA A 129 18.86 3.32 -13.17
N GLN A 130 18.28 2.99 -14.33
CA GLN A 130 19.04 2.53 -15.50
C GLN A 130 19.93 3.63 -16.08
N SER A 131 19.45 4.88 -16.15
CA SER A 131 20.22 6.00 -16.71
C SER A 131 21.42 6.38 -15.88
N ARG A 132 21.37 6.13 -14.57
CA ARG A 132 22.45 6.43 -13.61
C ARG A 132 23.23 5.20 -13.19
N GLU A 133 22.93 4.02 -13.75
CA GLU A 133 23.53 2.74 -13.34
C GLU A 133 23.43 2.51 -11.82
N LEU A 134 22.32 2.95 -11.21
CA LEU A 134 22.10 2.82 -9.77
C LEU A 134 21.87 1.35 -9.42
N THR A 135 22.79 0.79 -8.67
CA THR A 135 22.73 -0.57 -8.11
C THR A 135 22.80 -0.50 -6.59
N ALA A 136 22.53 -1.62 -5.91
CA ALA A 136 22.68 -1.69 -4.45
C ALA A 136 24.09 -1.30 -3.99
N ASP A 137 25.11 -1.68 -4.75
CA ASP A 137 26.52 -1.36 -4.46
C ASP A 137 26.84 0.13 -4.63
N ALA A 138 26.15 0.82 -5.53
CA ALA A 138 26.30 2.27 -5.76
C ALA A 138 25.50 3.12 -4.73
N LEU A 139 24.58 2.49 -3.99
CA LEU A 139 23.71 3.13 -3.00
C LEU A 139 24.16 2.88 -1.55
N ALA A 140 25.17 2.03 -1.36
CA ALA A 140 25.76 1.70 -0.04
C ALA A 140 26.79 2.72 0.39
#